data_634790608bfe54ffa07d0f8ea3afa768
#
_entry.id   634790608bfe54ffa07d0f8ea3afa768
#
_cell.length_a   1.000
_cell.length_b   1.000
_cell.length_c   1.000
_cell.angle_alpha   90.00
_cell.angle_beta   90.00
_cell.angle_gamma   90.00
#
_symmetry.space_group_name_H-M   'P 1'
#
loop_
_entity.id
_entity.type
_entity.pdbx_description
1 polymer ?
#
loop_
_entity_poly.entity_id
_entity_poly.type
_entity_poly.pdbx_seq_one_letter_code
_entity_poly.pdbx_strand_id
1 'polypeptide(L)'
;MQTHKQVKRQLLKDPEVRAEYQRLEDEFALRTAIIQLRNATGLSQRAVAEKLGTYQSALSRLESGRANVSLEYLARLADALDSDVSICFTPRSGERRGHRIEAPVRAKSK
;
A
#
# COMPACT_ATOMS: atom_id res chain seq x y z
N MET A 1 -35.28 1.71 1.89
CA MET A 1 -33.97 1.89 2.46
C MET A 1 -32.90 1.51 1.44
N GLN A 2 -31.98 2.40 1.13
CA GLN A 2 -30.94 2.12 0.13
C GLN A 2 -29.88 1.21 0.72
N THR A 3 -29.40 0.25 -0.09
CA THR A 3 -28.29 -0.63 0.30
C THR A 3 -26.98 0.17 0.21
N HIS A 4 -25.95 -0.34 0.87
CA HIS A 4 -24.60 0.24 0.80
C HIS A 4 -24.11 0.31 -0.67
N LYS A 5 -24.40 -0.70 -1.49
CA LYS A 5 -24.05 -0.71 -2.91
C LYS A 5 -24.76 0.39 -3.70
N GLN A 6 -26.03 0.62 -3.40
CA GLN A 6 -26.81 1.65 -4.08
C GLN A 6 -26.30 3.05 -3.76
N VAL A 7 -26.01 3.31 -2.50
CA VAL A 7 -25.44 4.60 -2.06
C VAL A 7 -24.09 4.83 -2.72
N LYS A 8 -23.22 3.82 -2.70
CA LYS A 8 -21.91 3.90 -3.33
C LYS A 8 -22.02 4.20 -4.82
N ARG A 9 -22.90 3.48 -5.54
CA ARG A 9 -23.11 3.67 -6.97
C ARG A 9 -23.56 5.09 -7.29
N GLN A 10 -24.44 5.64 -6.45
CA GLN A 10 -24.96 6.99 -6.64
C GLN A 10 -23.89 8.06 -6.42
N LEU A 11 -23.08 7.88 -5.37
CA LEU A 11 -21.97 8.79 -5.06
C LEU A 11 -20.90 8.78 -6.14
N LEU A 12 -20.62 7.63 -6.74
CA LEU A 12 -19.58 7.47 -7.76
C LEU A 12 -19.97 8.04 -9.12
N LYS A 13 -21.20 8.56 -9.27
CA LYS A 13 -21.59 9.30 -10.48
C LYS A 13 -20.93 10.66 -10.58
N ASP A 14 -20.56 11.27 -9.44
CA ASP A 14 -19.85 12.53 -9.40
C ASP A 14 -18.36 12.26 -9.62
N PRO A 15 -17.74 12.89 -10.66
CA PRO A 15 -16.31 12.65 -10.94
C PRO A 15 -15.38 13.01 -9.79
N GLU A 16 -15.67 14.09 -9.05
CA GLU A 16 -14.84 14.48 -7.91
C GLU A 16 -14.95 13.47 -6.77
N VAL A 17 -16.16 13.02 -6.47
CA VAL A 17 -16.40 12.01 -5.44
C VAL A 17 -15.76 10.69 -5.85
N ARG A 18 -15.86 10.31 -7.12
CA ARG A 18 -15.26 9.09 -7.63
C ARG A 18 -13.74 9.10 -7.51
N ALA A 19 -13.11 10.23 -7.86
CA ALA A 19 -11.65 10.37 -7.75
C ALA A 19 -11.20 10.27 -6.30
N GLU A 20 -11.91 10.91 -5.39
CA GLU A 20 -11.60 10.85 -3.95
C GLU A 20 -11.78 9.45 -3.40
N TYR A 21 -12.86 8.76 -3.79
CA TYR A 21 -13.11 7.38 -3.37
C TYR A 21 -11.99 6.46 -3.86
N GLN A 22 -11.55 6.62 -5.12
CA GLN A 22 -10.48 5.79 -5.68
C GLN A 22 -9.16 6.04 -4.94
N ARG A 23 -8.85 7.29 -4.61
CA ARG A 23 -7.66 7.63 -3.85
C ARG A 23 -7.65 6.95 -2.49
N LEU A 24 -8.79 6.96 -1.81
CA LEU A 24 -8.93 6.32 -0.50
C LEU A 24 -8.81 4.79 -0.60
N GLU A 25 -9.34 4.19 -1.66
CA GLU A 25 -9.20 2.75 -1.90
C GLU A 25 -7.73 2.38 -2.11
N ASP A 26 -6.97 3.18 -2.86
CA ASP A 26 -5.57 2.91 -3.13
C ASP A 26 -4.74 2.99 -1.83
N GLU A 27 -4.98 3.99 -1.01
CA GLU A 27 -4.33 4.13 0.29
C GLU A 27 -4.68 2.96 1.21
N PHE A 28 -5.94 2.54 1.21
CA PHE A 28 -6.41 1.42 2.00
C PHE A 28 -5.77 0.11 1.55
N ALA A 29 -5.61 -0.10 0.25
CA ALA A 29 -5.01 -1.31 -0.29
C ALA A 29 -3.55 -1.47 0.16
N LEU A 30 -2.76 -0.40 0.10
CA LEU A 30 -1.37 -0.42 0.54
C LEU A 30 -1.27 -0.70 2.05
N ARG A 31 -2.08 0.01 2.83
CA ARG A 31 -2.13 -0.18 4.28
C ARG A 31 -2.47 -1.63 4.65
N THR A 32 -3.48 -2.18 4.00
CA THR A 32 -3.92 -3.56 4.24
C THR A 32 -2.82 -4.55 3.87
N ALA A 33 -2.13 -4.33 2.76
CA ALA A 33 -1.04 -5.21 2.34
C ALA A 33 0.10 -5.21 3.37
N ILE A 34 0.46 -4.05 3.90
CA ILE A 34 1.51 -3.93 4.91
C ILE A 34 1.12 -4.67 6.20
N ILE A 35 -0.12 -4.48 6.65
CA ILE A 35 -0.62 -5.15 7.86
C ILE A 35 -0.65 -6.67 7.66
N GLN A 36 -1.13 -7.13 6.51
CA GLN A 36 -1.18 -8.56 6.20
C GLN A 36 0.21 -9.17 6.17
N LEU A 37 1.18 -8.47 5.56
CA LEU A 37 2.55 -8.94 5.51
C LEU A 37 3.14 -9.06 6.91
N ARG A 38 2.97 -8.03 7.73
CA ARG A 38 3.46 -8.07 9.11
C ARG A 38 2.83 -9.22 9.89
N ASN A 39 1.52 -9.39 9.79
CA ASN A 39 0.82 -10.47 10.49
C ASN A 39 1.28 -11.85 10.02
N ALA A 40 1.58 -12.00 8.73
CA ALA A 40 2.08 -13.26 8.18
C ALA A 40 3.44 -13.66 8.77
N THR A 41 4.25 -12.69 9.16
CA THR A 41 5.55 -12.95 9.79
C THR A 41 5.43 -13.18 11.29
N GLY A 42 4.27 -12.90 11.89
CA GLY A 42 4.06 -13.04 13.34
C GLY A 42 4.69 -11.93 14.16
N LEU A 43 5.23 -10.89 13.52
CA LEU A 43 5.90 -9.80 14.22
C LEU A 43 4.90 -8.72 14.66
N SER A 44 5.12 -8.17 15.85
CA SER A 44 4.37 -7.02 16.33
C SER A 44 4.85 -5.74 15.64
N GLN A 45 4.04 -4.67 15.72
CA GLN A 45 4.47 -3.35 15.25
C GLN A 45 5.78 -2.93 15.91
N ARG A 46 5.90 -3.17 17.20
CA ARG A 46 7.10 -2.83 17.96
C ARG A 46 8.34 -3.58 17.44
N ALA A 47 8.19 -4.88 17.21
CA ALA A 47 9.31 -5.70 16.71
C ALA A 47 9.76 -5.24 15.33
N VAL A 48 8.83 -4.92 14.43
CA VAL A 48 9.15 -4.42 13.10
C VAL A 48 9.82 -3.04 13.19
N ALA A 49 9.32 -2.17 14.05
CA ALA A 49 9.91 -0.84 14.26
C ALA A 49 11.35 -0.96 14.75
N GLU A 50 11.63 -1.88 15.66
CA GLU A 50 12.99 -2.13 16.14
C GLU A 50 13.91 -2.59 15.00
N LYS A 51 13.44 -3.48 14.13
CA LYS A 51 14.21 -3.94 12.97
C LYS A 51 14.50 -2.81 11.99
N LEU A 52 13.56 -1.87 11.84
CA LEU A 52 13.71 -0.70 10.97
C LEU A 52 14.56 0.41 11.58
N GLY A 53 14.82 0.35 12.90
CA GLY A 53 15.48 1.43 13.60
C GLY A 53 14.62 2.67 13.74
N THR A 54 13.31 2.49 13.87
CA THR A 54 12.34 3.57 14.00
C THR A 54 11.45 3.35 15.21
N TYR A 55 10.50 4.26 15.44
CA TYR A 55 9.57 4.16 16.55
C TYR A 55 8.30 3.42 16.14
N GLN A 56 7.69 2.71 17.09
CA GLN A 56 6.42 2.05 16.85
C GLN A 56 5.34 3.02 16.36
N SER A 57 5.36 4.26 16.86
CA SER A 57 4.40 5.29 16.45
C SER A 57 4.50 5.60 14.95
N ALA A 58 5.71 5.57 14.38
CA ALA A 58 5.90 5.80 12.95
C ALA A 58 5.28 4.68 12.13
N LEU A 59 5.48 3.44 12.54
CA LEU A 59 4.89 2.28 11.86
C LEU A 59 3.37 2.28 12.00
N SER A 60 2.86 2.62 13.18
CA SER A 60 1.44 2.73 13.43
C SER A 60 0.78 3.76 12.50
N ARG A 61 1.43 4.91 12.28
CA ARG A 61 0.94 5.93 11.35
C ARG A 61 0.91 5.41 9.92
N LEU A 62 1.92 4.65 9.53
CA LEU A 62 1.97 4.03 8.21
C LEU A 62 0.81 3.04 8.02
N GLU A 63 0.58 2.17 9.01
CA GLU A 63 -0.49 1.17 8.95
C GLU A 63 -1.88 1.80 9.05
N SER A 64 -1.98 3.03 9.52
CA SER A 64 -3.25 3.77 9.57
C SER A 64 -3.49 4.63 8.32
N GLY A 65 -2.54 4.64 7.39
CA GLY A 65 -2.64 5.42 6.16
C GLY A 65 -2.40 6.91 6.33
N ARG A 66 -1.80 7.33 7.43
CA ARG A 66 -1.59 8.75 7.74
C ARG A 66 -0.23 9.29 7.32
N ALA A 67 0.63 8.43 6.77
CA ALA A 67 1.98 8.81 6.40
C ALA A 67 2.21 8.61 4.91
N ASN A 68 2.93 9.54 4.29
CA ASN A 68 3.46 9.34 2.96
C ASN A 68 4.64 8.39 3.04
N VAL A 69 4.78 7.53 2.04
CA VAL A 69 5.77 6.47 2.06
C VAL A 69 6.70 6.61 0.87
N SER A 70 8.01 6.64 1.12
CA SER A 70 9.00 6.62 0.05
C SER A 70 9.25 5.18 -0.41
N LEU A 71 9.77 5.04 -1.63
CA LEU A 71 10.14 3.72 -2.16
C LEU A 71 11.23 3.08 -1.30
N GLU A 72 12.19 3.87 -0.84
CA GLU A 72 13.24 3.36 0.02
C GLU A 72 12.70 2.85 1.35
N TYR A 73 11.72 3.55 1.93
CA TYR A 73 11.09 3.10 3.17
C TYR A 73 10.36 1.78 2.96
N LEU A 74 9.61 1.65 1.86
CA LEU A 74 8.92 0.39 1.54
C LEU A 74 9.90 -0.75 1.35
N ALA A 75 11.04 -0.49 0.70
CA ALA A 75 12.06 -1.50 0.50
C ALA A 75 12.68 -1.95 1.83
N ARG A 76 12.93 -1.01 2.73
CA ARG A 76 13.45 -1.32 4.08
C ARG A 76 12.44 -2.08 4.91
N LEU A 77 11.17 -1.70 4.80
CA LEU A 77 10.08 -2.40 5.50
C LEU A 77 9.97 -3.84 5.01
N ALA A 78 9.98 -4.04 3.70
CA ALA A 78 9.93 -5.38 3.11
C ALA A 78 11.12 -6.22 3.58
N ASP A 79 12.32 -5.64 3.57
CA ASP A 79 13.53 -6.32 4.01
C ASP A 79 13.41 -6.74 5.48
N ALA A 80 12.91 -5.87 6.35
CA ALA A 80 12.65 -6.19 7.75
C ALA A 80 11.65 -7.31 7.92
N LEU A 81 10.75 -7.49 6.96
CA LEU A 81 9.72 -8.54 6.95
C LEU A 81 10.12 -9.73 6.06
N ASP A 82 11.40 -9.83 5.72
CA ASP A 82 11.97 -10.92 4.91
C ASP A 82 11.25 -11.08 3.58
N SER A 83 10.94 -9.94 2.95
CA SER A 83 10.14 -9.87 1.72
C SER A 83 10.76 -8.91 0.73
N ASP A 84 10.35 -9.01 -0.53
CA ASP A 84 10.77 -8.12 -1.59
C ASP A 84 9.61 -7.22 -2.01
N VAL A 85 9.94 -6.02 -2.45
CA VAL A 85 8.97 -5.07 -3.01
C VAL A 85 9.24 -4.91 -4.50
N SER A 86 8.19 -4.91 -5.31
CA SER A 86 8.29 -4.55 -6.70
C SER A 86 7.18 -3.57 -7.08
N ILE A 87 7.45 -2.76 -8.08
CA ILE A 87 6.48 -1.86 -8.68
C ILE A 87 6.08 -2.42 -10.02
N CYS A 88 4.79 -2.46 -10.28
CA CYS A 88 4.24 -2.98 -11.52
C CYS A 88 3.49 -1.89 -12.27
N PHE A 89 3.87 -1.69 -13.52
CA PHE A 89 3.14 -0.82 -14.44
C PHE A 89 2.32 -1.70 -15.38
N THR A 90 1.01 -1.47 -15.41
CA THR A 90 0.10 -2.24 -16.25
C THR A 90 -0.53 -1.29 -17.27
N PRO A 91 -0.22 -1.42 -18.58
CA PRO A 91 -0.85 -0.59 -19.60
C PRO A 91 -2.37 -0.80 -19.61
N ARG A 92 -3.12 0.30 -19.75
CA ARG A 92 -4.58 0.26 -19.73
C ARG A 92 -5.20 -0.15 -21.05
N SER A 93 -4.53 0.18 -22.15
CA SER A 93 -5.06 -0.06 -23.50
C SER A 93 -3.93 -0.11 -24.52
N GLY A 94 -4.26 -0.51 -25.77
CA GLY A 94 -3.33 -0.57 -26.87
C GLY A 94 -2.70 -1.94 -27.03
N GLU A 95 -1.71 -2.04 -27.93
CA GLU A 95 -1.02 -3.29 -28.24
C GLU A 95 -0.28 -3.87 -27.04
N ARG A 96 0.06 -3.00 -26.07
CA ARG A 96 0.79 -3.41 -24.86
C ARG A 96 -0.12 -3.86 -23.75
N ARG A 97 -1.43 -3.88 -23.98
CA ARG A 97 -2.39 -4.36 -22.98
C ARG A 97 -2.05 -5.79 -22.59
N GLY A 98 -1.91 -6.04 -21.28
CA GLY A 98 -1.52 -7.33 -20.76
C GLY A 98 -0.03 -7.52 -20.56
N HIS A 99 0.79 -6.61 -21.07
CA HIS A 99 2.23 -6.62 -20.81
C HIS A 99 2.52 -5.84 -19.54
N ARG A 100 2.83 -6.54 -18.48
CA ARG A 100 3.18 -5.93 -17.20
C ARG A 100 4.66 -5.64 -17.17
N ILE A 101 5.01 -4.42 -16.80
CA ILE A 101 6.41 -4.02 -16.63
C ILE A 101 6.66 -3.95 -15.13
N GLU A 102 7.56 -4.78 -14.64
CA GLU A 102 7.82 -4.89 -13.22
C GLU A 102 9.25 -4.50 -12.91
N ALA A 103 9.42 -3.71 -11.85
CA ALA A 103 10.74 -3.28 -11.42
C ALA A 103 10.92 -3.58 -9.92
N PRO A 104 12.01 -4.26 -9.55
CA PRO A 104 12.29 -4.48 -8.14
C PRO A 104 12.71 -3.17 -7.47
N VAL A 105 12.30 -3.00 -6.23
CA VAL A 105 12.70 -1.86 -5.40
C VAL A 105 13.53 -2.41 -4.25
N ARG A 106 14.79 -1.99 -4.18
CA ARG A 106 15.70 -2.53 -3.17
C ARG A 106 16.16 -1.43 -2.23
N ALA A 107 16.33 -1.81 -0.96
CA ALA A 107 16.91 -0.92 0.02
C ALA A 107 18.38 -0.67 -0.33
N LYS A 108 18.84 0.55 -0.05
CA LYS A 108 20.27 0.86 -0.26
C LYS A 108 21.11 0.05 0.72
N SER A 109 22.17 -0.56 0.22
CA SER A 109 23.12 -1.23 1.09
C SER A 109 23.89 -0.19 1.90
N LYS A 110 24.17 -0.56 3.13
CA LYS A 110 24.95 0.28 4.02
C LYS A 110 26.44 0.22 3.65
#